data_3963a084442e71a406012308a51b43f6
#
_entry.id   3963a084442e71a406012308a51b43f6
#
_cell.length_a   1.000
_cell.length_b   1.000
_cell.length_c   1.000
_cell.angle_alpha   90.00
_cell.angle_beta   90.00
_cell.angle_gamma   90.00
#
_symmetry.space_group_name_H-M   'P 1'
#
loop_
_entity.id
_entity.type
_entity.pdbx_description
1 polymer ?
#
loop_
_entity_poly.entity_id
_entity_poly.type
_entity_poly.pdbx_seq_one_letter_code
_entity_poly.pdbx_strand_id
1 'polypeptide(L)'
;SAALLGPAALASTMQTSTNARYGMVVQSKGKVTRIDKAGNILWQYECGYNSHDIRMLPNGNVLVTTQPSVIEEITPDKKVVWSWKGKAVAPHDGPIEIHSFERLDNGNTIISESGNKRIIEVDPKGTIVHSIALTVEKPDWHRDTRRVRRTDTGTFLVAHEGMGLVREYDKTAKVLWEHKLELGAEAATPGANGHGVSIFNVLSLKNGNVLIGGGNNNRVYEVDRSGKTVWSIERDELKTVDGKAIHLCWVTSLNVLRNGNLVFATAFAGPDQPILVEVNRKKEVLWAKYPDTTIGDDVCAFWLTDIKGSVIR
;
A
#
# COMPACT_ATOMS: atom_id res chain seq x y z
N SER A 1 -50.29 -8.72 -31.63
CA SER A 1 -49.02 -9.32 -31.16
C SER A 1 -48.04 -8.22 -30.89
N ALA A 2 -47.89 -7.81 -29.62
CA ALA A 2 -46.88 -6.86 -29.19
C ALA A 2 -45.71 -7.67 -28.63
N ALA A 3 -44.56 -7.55 -29.26
CA ALA A 3 -43.32 -8.15 -28.79
C ALA A 3 -42.78 -7.28 -27.65
N LEU A 4 -42.66 -7.84 -26.47
CA LEU A 4 -41.96 -7.28 -25.33
C LEU A 4 -40.45 -7.35 -25.58
N LEU A 5 -39.82 -6.22 -25.81
CA LEU A 5 -38.38 -6.09 -25.75
C LEU A 5 -37.96 -6.10 -24.28
N GLY A 6 -37.28 -7.16 -23.87
CA GLY A 6 -36.65 -7.27 -22.57
C GLY A 6 -35.49 -6.27 -22.43
N PRO A 7 -35.13 -5.88 -21.19
CA PRO A 7 -34.05 -4.95 -20.98
C PRO A 7 -32.71 -5.55 -21.42
N ALA A 8 -32.07 -4.90 -22.39
CA ALA A 8 -30.69 -5.19 -22.75
C ALA A 8 -29.80 -4.97 -21.53
N ALA A 9 -29.23 -6.03 -21.01
CA ALA A 9 -28.15 -5.95 -20.01
C ALA A 9 -26.99 -5.21 -20.66
N LEU A 10 -26.69 -4.02 -20.16
CA LEU A 10 -25.47 -3.29 -20.46
C LEU A 10 -24.29 -4.16 -19.95
N ALA A 11 -23.76 -4.97 -20.85
CA ALA A 11 -22.49 -5.61 -20.62
C ALA A 11 -21.45 -4.48 -20.48
N SER A 12 -20.96 -4.28 -19.27
CA SER A 12 -19.80 -3.44 -18.99
C SER A 12 -18.63 -4.02 -19.78
N THR A 13 -18.31 -3.42 -20.92
CA THR A 13 -17.13 -3.78 -21.70
C THR A 13 -15.90 -3.42 -20.88
N MET A 14 -15.27 -4.43 -20.28
CA MET A 14 -13.95 -4.30 -19.69
C MET A 14 -12.95 -3.98 -20.81
N GLN A 15 -12.36 -2.82 -20.72
CA GLN A 15 -11.16 -2.51 -21.45
C GLN A 15 -9.97 -3.19 -20.75
N THR A 16 -9.42 -4.24 -21.36
CA THR A 16 -8.01 -4.59 -21.20
C THR A 16 -7.21 -3.45 -21.85
N SER A 17 -7.09 -2.34 -21.14
CA SER A 17 -6.53 -1.15 -21.75
C SER A 17 -5.15 -0.88 -21.17
N THR A 18 -4.23 -0.53 -22.03
CA THR A 18 -3.04 0.28 -21.76
C THR A 18 -3.40 1.56 -20.98
N ASN A 19 -4.66 1.95 -20.93
CA ASN A 19 -5.17 3.12 -20.25
C ASN A 19 -5.28 2.89 -18.75
N ALA A 20 -4.70 3.79 -17.96
CA ALA A 20 -4.96 3.87 -16.54
C ALA A 20 -6.42 4.30 -16.35
N ARG A 21 -7.24 3.50 -15.66
CA ARG A 21 -8.63 3.86 -15.33
C ARG A 21 -8.70 5.11 -14.45
N TYR A 22 -7.61 5.38 -13.74
CA TYR A 22 -7.45 6.44 -12.76
C TYR A 22 -6.22 7.28 -13.06
N GLY A 23 -6.29 8.57 -12.79
CA GLY A 23 -5.09 9.36 -12.58
C GLY A 23 -4.38 8.86 -11.33
N MET A 24 -3.07 8.76 -11.36
CA MET A 24 -2.30 8.26 -10.23
C MET A 24 -0.88 8.82 -10.18
N VAL A 25 -0.33 8.81 -8.99
CA VAL A 25 1.12 8.88 -8.76
C VAL A 25 1.59 7.48 -8.38
N VAL A 26 2.59 6.98 -9.06
CA VAL A 26 3.12 5.63 -8.87
C VAL A 26 4.63 5.66 -8.82
N GLN A 27 5.21 4.79 -8.00
CA GLN A 27 6.65 4.59 -8.00
C GLN A 27 7.00 3.22 -8.58
N SER A 28 7.87 3.24 -9.55
CA SER A 28 8.36 2.08 -10.29
C SER A 28 9.67 2.43 -10.98
N LYS A 29 10.58 1.47 -11.11
CA LYS A 29 11.87 1.64 -11.80
C LYS A 29 12.72 2.80 -11.26
N GLY A 30 12.67 3.05 -9.94
CA GLY A 30 13.39 4.15 -9.31
C GLY A 30 12.88 5.55 -9.66
N LYS A 31 11.67 5.67 -10.20
CA LYS A 31 11.01 6.92 -10.60
C LYS A 31 9.67 7.07 -9.93
N VAL A 32 9.32 8.31 -9.62
CA VAL A 32 7.96 8.70 -9.30
C VAL A 32 7.33 9.23 -10.58
N THR A 33 6.23 8.64 -11.01
CA THR A 33 5.53 9.04 -12.23
C THR A 33 4.09 9.41 -11.89
N ARG A 34 3.65 10.59 -12.31
CA ARG A 34 2.24 10.98 -12.28
C ARG A 34 1.66 10.81 -13.67
N ILE A 35 0.58 10.06 -13.78
CA ILE A 35 -0.16 9.85 -15.02
C ILE A 35 -1.61 10.27 -14.87
N ASP A 36 -2.22 10.66 -16.00
CA ASP A 36 -3.67 10.83 -16.07
C ASP A 36 -4.40 9.50 -16.30
N LYS A 37 -5.72 9.52 -16.31
CA LYS A 37 -6.54 8.33 -16.57
C LYS A 37 -6.41 7.75 -17.98
N ALA A 38 -5.86 8.51 -18.92
CA ALA A 38 -5.55 8.04 -20.26
C ALA A 38 -4.15 7.39 -20.34
N GLY A 39 -3.36 7.46 -19.26
CA GLY A 39 -2.01 6.93 -19.19
C GLY A 39 -0.93 7.92 -19.64
N ASN A 40 -1.29 9.19 -19.94
CA ASN A 40 -0.31 10.20 -20.32
C ASN A 40 0.52 10.61 -19.10
N ILE A 41 1.83 10.73 -19.29
CA ILE A 41 2.73 11.20 -18.25
C ILE A 41 2.53 12.71 -18.06
N LEU A 42 2.13 13.10 -16.85
CA LEU A 42 1.98 14.49 -16.45
C LEU A 42 3.23 15.04 -15.77
N TRP A 43 3.97 14.16 -15.08
CA TRP A 43 5.15 14.56 -14.31
C TRP A 43 5.97 13.31 -13.97
N GLN A 44 7.30 13.47 -13.87
CA GLN A 44 8.22 12.45 -13.44
C GLN A 44 9.35 13.03 -12.59
N TYR A 45 9.81 12.24 -11.62
CA TYR A 45 10.97 12.55 -10.79
C TYR A 45 11.82 11.29 -10.60
N GLU A 46 13.11 11.41 -10.86
CA GLU A 46 14.07 10.31 -10.69
C GLU A 46 14.58 10.31 -9.25
N CYS A 47 14.40 9.22 -8.54
CA CYS A 47 14.91 9.10 -7.16
C CYS A 47 15.86 7.90 -6.97
N GLY A 48 15.94 6.99 -7.93
CA GLY A 48 16.83 5.83 -7.86
C GLY A 48 16.48 4.79 -6.81
N TYR A 49 15.32 4.93 -6.16
CA TYR A 49 14.82 4.06 -5.09
C TYR A 49 13.33 3.80 -5.27
N ASN A 50 12.87 2.60 -4.92
CA ASN A 50 11.44 2.26 -4.93
C ASN A 50 10.88 2.35 -3.50
N SER A 51 10.08 3.35 -3.25
CA SER A 51 9.38 3.57 -1.97
C SER A 51 8.29 2.53 -1.75
N HIS A 52 8.05 2.22 -0.50
CA HIS A 52 6.92 1.37 -0.10
C HIS A 52 5.66 2.18 0.26
N ASP A 53 5.76 3.49 0.36
CA ASP A 53 4.64 4.41 0.57
C ASP A 53 4.82 5.67 -0.27
N ILE A 54 3.72 6.29 -0.68
CA ILE A 54 3.69 7.53 -1.45
C ILE A 54 2.43 8.31 -1.12
N ARG A 55 2.54 9.63 -1.06
CA ARG A 55 1.42 10.53 -0.79
C ARG A 55 1.40 11.69 -1.77
N MET A 56 0.28 11.94 -2.41
CA MET A 56 0.05 13.22 -3.06
C MET A 56 -0.63 14.15 -2.07
N LEU A 57 0.01 15.27 -1.77
CA LEU A 57 -0.49 16.26 -0.81
C LEU A 57 -1.50 17.20 -1.46
N PRO A 58 -2.38 17.85 -0.68
CA PRO A 58 -3.39 18.79 -1.21
C PRO A 58 -2.80 19.96 -2.00
N ASN A 59 -1.58 20.38 -1.70
CA ASN A 59 -0.85 21.42 -2.43
C ASN A 59 -0.25 20.97 -3.75
N GLY A 60 -0.44 19.71 -4.12
CA GLY A 60 0.10 19.11 -5.36
C GLY A 60 1.51 18.57 -5.25
N ASN A 61 2.16 18.69 -4.08
CA ASN A 61 3.46 18.09 -3.82
C ASN A 61 3.34 16.57 -3.62
N VAL A 62 4.43 15.87 -3.84
CA VAL A 62 4.53 14.43 -3.60
C VAL A 62 5.46 14.18 -2.42
N LEU A 63 4.98 13.44 -1.43
CA LEU A 63 5.76 12.94 -0.30
C LEU A 63 6.15 11.48 -0.58
N VAL A 64 7.44 11.19 -0.57
CA VAL A 64 7.98 9.88 -0.99
C VAL A 64 9.33 9.61 -0.35
N THR A 65 9.68 8.34 -0.15
CA THR A 65 11.07 7.97 0.19
C THR A 65 11.92 7.96 -1.07
N THR A 66 13.04 8.67 -1.03
CA THR A 66 14.01 8.77 -2.14
C THR A 66 15.28 7.96 -1.87
N GLN A 67 15.48 7.54 -0.63
CA GLN A 67 16.51 6.60 -0.17
C GLN A 67 15.92 5.76 0.97
N PRO A 68 16.51 4.64 1.37
CA PRO A 68 15.94 3.76 2.41
C PRO A 68 15.50 4.49 3.69
N SER A 69 16.26 5.49 4.14
CA SER A 69 15.98 6.24 5.37
C SER A 69 15.62 7.71 5.15
N VAL A 70 15.33 8.15 3.89
CA VAL A 70 15.06 9.55 3.57
C VAL A 70 13.68 9.71 2.94
N ILE A 71 12.87 10.55 3.56
CA ILE A 71 11.59 11.03 3.00
C ILE A 71 11.81 12.45 2.48
N GLU A 72 11.24 12.75 1.33
CA GLU A 72 11.25 14.08 0.74
C GLU A 72 9.87 14.50 0.28
N GLU A 73 9.54 15.79 0.47
CA GLU A 73 8.41 16.45 -0.15
C GLU A 73 8.89 17.21 -1.38
N ILE A 74 8.38 16.81 -2.54
CA ILE A 74 8.82 17.26 -3.85
C ILE A 74 7.69 18.04 -4.52
N THR A 75 7.98 19.25 -4.95
CA THR A 75 7.01 20.14 -5.63
C THR A 75 6.81 19.75 -7.10
N PRO A 76 5.75 20.27 -7.77
CA PRO A 76 5.56 20.06 -9.21
C PRO A 76 6.74 20.58 -10.07
N ASP A 77 7.48 21.59 -9.63
CA ASP A 77 8.70 22.09 -10.28
C ASP A 77 9.97 21.34 -9.83
N LYS A 78 9.80 20.19 -9.19
CA LYS A 78 10.86 19.22 -8.83
C LYS A 78 11.86 19.72 -7.77
N LYS A 79 11.43 20.64 -6.92
CA LYS A 79 12.23 21.10 -5.79
C LYS A 79 11.87 20.31 -4.53
N VAL A 80 12.87 19.95 -3.75
CA VAL A 80 12.68 19.40 -2.41
C VAL A 80 12.43 20.57 -1.45
N VAL A 81 11.27 20.60 -0.81
CA VAL A 81 10.86 21.67 0.11
C VAL A 81 10.84 21.24 1.57
N TRP A 82 10.83 19.95 1.82
CA TRP A 82 10.97 19.35 3.15
C TRP A 82 11.62 17.97 3.03
N SER A 83 12.41 17.59 4.04
CA SER A 83 13.00 16.26 4.12
C SER A 83 13.15 15.79 5.56
N TRP A 84 13.09 14.47 5.74
CA TRP A 84 13.47 13.79 6.98
C TRP A 84 14.47 12.70 6.67
N LYS A 85 15.54 12.61 7.48
CA LYS A 85 16.52 11.54 7.40
C LYS A 85 16.56 10.78 8.71
N GLY A 86 16.10 9.52 8.68
CA GLY A 86 16.20 8.60 9.82
C GLY A 86 17.66 8.32 10.17
N LYS A 87 17.93 8.25 11.48
CA LYS A 87 19.23 7.89 12.04
C LYS A 87 19.04 6.82 13.10
N ALA A 88 20.00 5.92 13.24
CA ALA A 88 20.00 4.93 14.31
C ALA A 88 19.98 5.61 15.68
N VAL A 89 19.20 5.05 16.58
CA VAL A 89 19.06 5.51 17.97
C VAL A 89 19.39 4.34 18.88
N ALA A 90 20.30 4.54 19.82
CA ALA A 90 20.71 3.51 20.76
C ALA A 90 19.50 2.84 21.44
N PRO A 91 19.50 1.52 21.66
CA PRO A 91 20.61 0.58 21.46
C PRO A 91 20.79 0.08 20.01
N HIS A 92 19.97 0.52 19.04
CA HIS A 92 20.16 0.17 17.63
C HIS A 92 21.28 1.03 17.03
N ASP A 93 22.22 0.38 16.35
CA ASP A 93 23.38 1.00 15.69
C ASP A 93 23.51 0.64 14.20
N GLY A 94 22.53 -0.12 13.69
CA GLY A 94 22.45 -0.60 12.30
C GLY A 94 21.68 0.33 11.35
N PRO A 95 21.37 -0.16 10.16
CA PRO A 95 20.59 0.58 9.17
C PRO A 95 19.19 0.91 9.65
N ILE A 96 18.63 2.00 9.12
CA ILE A 96 17.25 2.42 9.30
C ILE A 96 16.55 2.40 7.95
N GLU A 97 15.34 1.85 7.90
CA GLU A 97 14.46 1.96 6.74
C GLU A 97 13.13 2.61 7.12
N ILE A 98 12.61 3.40 6.19
CA ILE A 98 11.31 4.06 6.32
C ILE A 98 10.40 3.49 5.24
N HIS A 99 9.46 2.66 5.66
CA HIS A 99 8.52 1.99 4.76
C HIS A 99 7.13 2.63 4.75
N SER A 100 6.83 3.49 5.73
CA SER A 100 5.51 4.08 5.87
C SER A 100 5.57 5.46 6.51
N PHE A 101 4.77 6.38 5.99
CA PHE A 101 4.65 7.74 6.49
C PHE A 101 3.29 8.34 6.13
N GLU A 102 2.90 9.39 6.86
CA GLU A 102 1.65 10.10 6.65
C GLU A 102 1.79 11.57 7.06
N ARG A 103 1.44 12.49 6.15
CA ARG A 103 1.30 13.90 6.50
C ARG A 103 -0.07 14.14 7.13
N LEU A 104 -0.09 14.72 8.31
CA LEU A 104 -1.30 15.10 9.06
C LEU A 104 -1.79 16.48 8.67
N ASP A 105 -3.07 16.79 8.97
CA ASP A 105 -3.68 18.08 8.68
C ASP A 105 -3.02 19.25 9.43
N ASN A 106 -2.40 18.98 10.58
CA ASN A 106 -1.63 19.98 11.34
C ASN A 106 -0.24 20.27 10.77
N GLY A 107 0.13 19.60 9.67
CA GLY A 107 1.43 19.70 9.01
C GLY A 107 2.50 18.77 9.55
N ASN A 108 2.27 18.08 10.66
CA ASN A 108 3.20 17.07 11.18
C ASN A 108 3.23 15.83 10.27
N THR A 109 4.29 15.07 10.36
CA THR A 109 4.45 13.81 9.60
C THR A 109 4.64 12.64 10.55
N ILE A 110 3.78 11.64 10.45
CA ILE A 110 3.97 10.34 11.09
C ILE A 110 4.95 9.55 10.24
N ILE A 111 5.95 8.93 10.87
CA ILE A 111 7.01 8.16 10.22
C ILE A 111 7.23 6.87 10.99
N SER A 112 7.26 5.73 10.32
CA SER A 112 7.68 4.48 10.93
C SER A 112 9.16 4.22 10.60
N GLU A 113 9.98 4.09 11.63
CA GLU A 113 11.39 3.77 11.50
C GLU A 113 11.63 2.29 11.84
N SER A 114 11.76 1.46 10.82
CA SER A 114 12.22 0.08 10.94
C SER A 114 13.71 0.09 11.33
N GLY A 115 14.11 -0.81 12.23
CA GLY A 115 15.41 -0.76 12.88
C GLY A 115 15.35 -0.04 14.22
N ASN A 116 14.91 1.20 14.28
CA ASN A 116 14.65 1.90 15.55
C ASN A 116 13.43 1.36 16.30
N LYS A 117 12.59 0.55 15.66
CA LYS A 117 11.37 -0.05 16.23
C LYS A 117 10.47 1.00 16.87
N ARG A 118 10.16 2.07 16.12
CA ARG A 118 9.33 3.16 16.63
C ARG A 118 8.51 3.82 15.52
N ILE A 119 7.43 4.47 15.96
CA ILE A 119 6.70 5.47 15.19
C ILE A 119 7.05 6.83 15.78
N ILE A 120 7.38 7.79 14.95
CA ILE A 120 7.62 9.17 15.38
C ILE A 120 6.63 10.11 14.69
N GLU A 121 6.29 11.19 15.37
CA GLU A 121 5.62 12.35 14.79
C GLU A 121 6.61 13.51 14.74
N VAL A 122 6.82 14.05 13.55
CA VAL A 122 7.80 15.10 13.27
C VAL A 122 7.06 16.35 12.82
N ASP A 123 7.36 17.49 13.43
CA ASP A 123 6.78 18.78 13.04
C ASP A 123 7.36 19.29 11.70
N PRO A 124 6.79 20.35 11.09
CA PRO A 124 7.30 20.89 9.83
C PRO A 124 8.76 21.41 9.91
N LYS A 125 9.27 21.66 11.11
CA LYS A 125 10.67 22.12 11.32
C LYS A 125 11.64 20.96 11.47
N GLY A 126 11.16 19.70 11.46
CA GLY A 126 11.98 18.52 11.64
C GLY A 126 12.22 18.15 13.11
N THR A 127 11.41 18.65 14.05
CA THR A 127 11.50 18.28 15.47
C THR A 127 10.59 17.07 15.75
N ILE A 128 11.11 16.05 16.42
CA ILE A 128 10.30 14.94 16.91
C ILE A 128 9.46 15.45 18.10
N VAL A 129 8.14 15.50 17.91
CA VAL A 129 7.18 15.96 18.93
C VAL A 129 6.54 14.81 19.68
N HIS A 130 6.54 13.60 19.11
CA HIS A 130 6.06 12.39 19.76
C HIS A 130 6.81 11.16 19.26
N SER A 131 6.92 10.13 20.11
CA SER A 131 7.55 8.86 19.76
C SER A 131 6.86 7.70 20.48
N ILE A 132 6.54 6.65 19.72
CA ILE A 132 5.89 5.44 20.21
C ILE A 132 6.83 4.27 19.96
N ALA A 133 7.28 3.60 21.01
CA ALA A 133 8.09 2.39 20.90
C ALA A 133 7.23 1.21 20.43
N LEU A 134 7.75 0.44 19.48
CA LEU A 134 7.09 -0.76 18.99
C LEU A 134 7.68 -2.00 19.66
N THR A 135 6.80 -2.93 20.01
CA THR A 135 7.19 -4.23 20.54
C THR A 135 7.57 -5.15 19.39
N VAL A 136 8.85 -5.51 19.29
CA VAL A 136 9.39 -6.39 18.26
C VAL A 136 10.24 -7.46 18.93
N GLU A 137 9.74 -8.69 18.98
CA GLU A 137 10.37 -9.82 19.66
C GLU A 137 11.54 -10.42 18.83
N LYS A 138 11.46 -10.27 17.51
CA LYS A 138 12.48 -10.75 16.57
C LYS A 138 12.97 -9.56 15.73
N PRO A 139 13.88 -8.73 16.24
CA PRO A 139 14.36 -7.56 15.53
C PRO A 139 15.03 -7.89 14.21
N ASP A 140 14.60 -7.18 13.19
CA ASP A 140 15.17 -7.22 11.85
C ASP A 140 14.98 -5.82 11.25
N TRP A 141 16.04 -5.06 11.14
CA TRP A 141 15.98 -3.65 10.72
C TRP A 141 15.26 -3.44 9.39
N HIS A 142 15.22 -4.44 8.52
CA HIS A 142 14.50 -4.41 7.25
C HIS A 142 13.01 -4.76 7.41
N ARG A 143 12.65 -5.63 8.38
CA ARG A 143 11.32 -6.22 8.50
C ARG A 143 10.60 -5.97 9.82
N ASP A 144 11.11 -5.08 10.68
CA ASP A 144 10.45 -4.72 11.94
C ASP A 144 9.05 -4.13 11.70
N THR A 145 8.95 -3.25 10.69
CA THR A 145 7.69 -2.65 10.25
C THR A 145 7.62 -2.54 8.74
N ARG A 146 6.45 -2.81 8.16
CA ARG A 146 6.26 -2.60 6.71
C ARG A 146 5.21 -1.53 6.43
N ARG A 147 4.13 -1.48 7.20
CA ARG A 147 3.07 -0.48 7.05
C ARG A 147 2.59 -0.02 8.43
N VAL A 148 2.44 1.28 8.55
CA VAL A 148 1.77 1.90 9.69
C VAL A 148 0.65 2.78 9.17
N ARG A 149 -0.54 2.63 9.75
CA ARG A 149 -1.69 3.49 9.44
C ARG A 149 -2.35 3.97 10.72
N ARG A 150 -2.57 5.27 10.78
CA ARG A 150 -3.36 5.87 11.85
C ARG A 150 -4.84 5.53 11.63
N THR A 151 -5.52 5.11 12.68
CA THR A 151 -6.96 4.86 12.66
C THR A 151 -7.75 6.14 12.94
N ASP A 152 -9.05 6.12 12.65
CA ASP A 152 -9.95 7.25 12.95
C ASP A 152 -10.02 7.56 14.46
N THR A 153 -9.72 6.59 15.32
CA THR A 153 -9.66 6.75 16.79
C THR A 153 -8.31 7.27 17.29
N GLY A 154 -7.35 7.46 16.39
CA GLY A 154 -6.02 7.99 16.72
C GLY A 154 -5.02 6.94 17.21
N THR A 155 -5.35 5.65 17.10
CA THR A 155 -4.42 4.53 17.32
C THR A 155 -3.63 4.24 16.05
N PHE A 156 -2.69 3.31 16.10
CA PHE A 156 -1.83 2.94 14.98
C PHE A 156 -1.89 1.45 14.70
N LEU A 157 -2.33 1.08 13.52
CA LEU A 157 -2.19 -0.29 13.00
C LEU A 157 -0.80 -0.45 12.39
N VAL A 158 -0.10 -1.49 12.79
CA VAL A 158 1.27 -1.79 12.37
C VAL A 158 1.36 -3.19 11.79
N ALA A 159 1.83 -3.28 10.56
CA ALA A 159 2.23 -4.54 9.93
C ALA A 159 3.67 -4.87 10.30
N HIS A 160 3.87 -5.84 11.18
CA HIS A 160 5.18 -6.39 11.55
C HIS A 160 5.53 -7.54 10.64
N GLU A 161 6.23 -7.23 9.56
CA GLU A 161 6.53 -8.18 8.49
C GLU A 161 7.31 -9.40 8.97
N GLY A 162 8.43 -9.18 9.67
CA GLY A 162 9.31 -10.25 10.13
C GLY A 162 8.69 -11.19 11.15
N MET A 163 7.64 -10.74 11.85
CA MET A 163 6.92 -11.52 12.84
C MET A 163 5.63 -12.13 12.29
N GLY A 164 5.18 -11.70 11.10
CA GLY A 164 3.94 -12.18 10.49
C GLY A 164 2.71 -11.82 11.33
N LEU A 165 2.65 -10.60 11.86
CA LEU A 165 1.52 -10.15 12.68
C LEU A 165 1.17 -8.68 12.48
N VAL A 166 -0.07 -8.35 12.82
CA VAL A 166 -0.58 -6.99 12.92
C VAL A 166 -0.78 -6.64 14.38
N ARG A 167 -0.35 -5.46 14.78
CA ARG A 167 -0.66 -4.89 16.09
C ARG A 167 -1.32 -3.53 15.96
N GLU A 168 -2.24 -3.26 16.88
CA GLU A 168 -2.76 -1.92 17.09
C GLU A 168 -2.17 -1.36 18.39
N TYR A 169 -1.56 -0.18 18.28
CA TYR A 169 -0.96 0.54 19.40
C TYR A 169 -1.72 1.81 19.70
N ASP A 170 -1.85 2.15 20.97
CA ASP A 170 -2.24 3.49 21.37
C ASP A 170 -1.03 4.45 21.37
N LYS A 171 -1.30 5.73 21.61
CA LYS A 171 -0.26 6.78 21.66
C LYS A 171 0.76 6.60 22.80
N THR A 172 0.52 5.70 23.75
CA THR A 172 1.42 5.39 24.87
C THR A 172 2.24 4.13 24.64
N ALA A 173 2.24 3.58 23.42
CA ALA A 173 2.88 2.31 23.03
C ALA A 173 2.20 1.04 23.57
N LYS A 174 1.01 1.15 24.17
CA LYS A 174 0.26 -0.03 24.64
C LYS A 174 -0.34 -0.76 23.44
N VAL A 175 -0.13 -2.07 23.39
CA VAL A 175 -0.81 -2.95 22.41
C VAL A 175 -2.26 -3.13 22.85
N LEU A 176 -3.20 -2.71 21.98
CA LEU A 176 -4.63 -2.81 22.19
C LEU A 176 -5.24 -4.04 21.53
N TRP A 177 -4.65 -4.49 20.44
CA TRP A 177 -5.11 -5.63 19.64
C TRP A 177 -3.95 -6.24 18.87
N GLU A 178 -4.02 -7.55 18.65
CA GLU A 178 -3.04 -8.29 17.86
C GLU A 178 -3.74 -9.36 17.01
N HIS A 179 -3.25 -9.54 15.79
CA HIS A 179 -3.63 -10.64 14.92
C HIS A 179 -2.39 -11.27 14.32
N LYS A 180 -2.16 -12.54 14.65
CA LYS A 180 -1.09 -13.35 14.08
C LYS A 180 -1.61 -14.01 12.81
N LEU A 181 -0.86 -13.87 11.71
CA LEU A 181 -1.20 -14.47 10.45
C LEU A 181 -0.98 -15.98 10.51
N GLU A 182 -1.92 -16.74 9.98
CA GLU A 182 -1.70 -18.14 9.64
C GLU A 182 -0.84 -18.16 8.38
N LEU A 183 0.43 -18.45 8.56
CA LEU A 183 1.37 -18.61 7.45
C LEU A 183 1.24 -20.04 6.96
N GLY A 184 0.57 -20.23 5.80
CA GLY A 184 0.61 -21.50 5.07
C GLY A 184 2.04 -21.79 4.59
N ALA A 185 2.28 -23.00 4.10
CA ALA A 185 3.50 -23.28 3.36
C ALA A 185 3.58 -22.27 2.21
N GLU A 186 4.56 -21.38 2.27
CA GLU A 186 4.77 -20.38 1.22
C GLU A 186 5.07 -21.13 -0.08
N ALA A 187 4.09 -21.15 -0.96
CA ALA A 187 4.36 -21.59 -2.31
C ALA A 187 5.37 -20.59 -2.90
N ALA A 188 6.52 -21.08 -3.33
CA ALA A 188 7.43 -20.28 -4.11
C ALA A 188 6.65 -19.70 -5.29
N THR A 189 6.43 -18.38 -5.27
CA THR A 189 5.69 -17.70 -6.32
C THR A 189 6.69 -17.33 -7.40
N PRO A 190 6.42 -17.63 -8.67
CA PRO A 190 7.25 -17.12 -9.77
C PRO A 190 7.37 -15.59 -9.64
N GLY A 191 8.59 -15.06 -9.68
CA GLY A 191 8.84 -13.63 -9.54
C GLY A 191 8.89 -13.09 -8.11
N ALA A 192 8.54 -13.86 -7.11
CA ALA A 192 8.70 -13.45 -5.72
C ALA A 192 10.17 -13.44 -5.32
N ASN A 193 10.81 -12.29 -5.38
CA ASN A 193 12.15 -12.06 -4.82
C ASN A 193 12.07 -11.86 -3.31
N GLY A 194 11.27 -12.70 -2.64
CA GLY A 194 10.89 -12.44 -1.28
C GLY A 194 11.79 -13.12 -0.27
N HIS A 195 11.91 -12.46 0.82
CA HIS A 195 12.52 -12.94 2.07
C HIS A 195 11.43 -13.46 3.03
N GLY A 196 10.40 -14.15 2.51
CA GLY A 196 9.34 -14.70 3.33
C GLY A 196 8.39 -13.65 3.91
N VAL A 197 8.03 -12.65 3.14
CA VAL A 197 7.12 -11.57 3.58
C VAL A 197 5.74 -12.11 3.84
N SER A 198 5.34 -12.09 5.09
CA SER A 198 4.03 -12.57 5.49
C SER A 198 2.95 -11.51 5.32
N ILE A 199 3.28 -10.25 5.56
CA ILE A 199 2.37 -9.13 5.52
C ILE A 199 3.08 -7.89 4.97
N PHE A 200 2.37 -7.15 4.11
CA PHE A 200 2.91 -5.91 3.56
C PHE A 200 2.02 -4.69 3.89
N ASN A 201 0.72 -4.85 3.91
CA ASN A 201 -0.21 -3.74 4.09
C ASN A 201 -1.31 -4.02 5.12
N VAL A 202 -1.76 -2.97 5.78
CA VAL A 202 -2.85 -3.03 6.76
C VAL A 202 -3.66 -1.75 6.72
N LEU A 203 -5.00 -1.88 6.74
CA LEU A 203 -5.93 -0.76 6.77
C LEU A 203 -7.04 -1.01 7.79
N SER A 204 -7.43 0.05 8.51
CA SER A 204 -8.62 0.04 9.34
C SER A 204 -9.84 0.36 8.47
N LEU A 205 -10.87 -0.48 8.53
CA LEU A 205 -12.12 -0.28 7.83
C LEU A 205 -13.16 0.43 8.70
N LYS A 206 -14.13 1.08 8.06
CA LYS A 206 -15.20 1.82 8.77
C LYS A 206 -16.08 0.95 9.66
N ASN A 207 -16.18 -0.36 9.37
CA ASN A 207 -16.90 -1.33 10.19
C ASN A 207 -16.09 -1.82 11.39
N GLY A 208 -14.88 -1.30 11.61
CA GLY A 208 -13.97 -1.69 12.67
C GLY A 208 -13.08 -2.90 12.36
N ASN A 209 -13.29 -3.57 11.24
CA ASN A 209 -12.45 -4.67 10.80
C ASN A 209 -11.12 -4.18 10.25
N VAL A 210 -10.19 -5.09 10.08
CA VAL A 210 -8.85 -4.83 9.55
C VAL A 210 -8.68 -5.55 8.22
N LEU A 211 -8.33 -4.79 7.17
CA LEU A 211 -7.99 -5.33 5.87
C LEU A 211 -6.47 -5.51 5.80
N ILE A 212 -6.03 -6.70 5.41
CA ILE A 212 -4.62 -7.10 5.38
C ILE A 212 -4.23 -7.49 3.96
N GLY A 213 -3.12 -6.94 3.47
CA GLY A 213 -2.46 -7.34 2.24
C GLY A 213 -1.20 -8.13 2.57
N GLY A 214 -1.16 -9.39 2.16
CA GLY A 214 0.00 -10.23 2.34
C GLY A 214 1.05 -9.96 1.28
N GLY A 215 2.32 -9.91 1.66
CA GLY A 215 3.44 -9.91 0.73
C GLY A 215 3.51 -11.27 0.02
N ASN A 216 4.47 -12.11 0.36
CA ASN A 216 4.55 -13.47 -0.20
C ASN A 216 3.40 -14.40 0.20
N ASN A 217 2.59 -14.02 1.20
CA ASN A 217 1.36 -14.74 1.52
C ASN A 217 0.28 -14.58 0.43
N ASN A 218 0.51 -13.66 -0.49
CA ASN A 218 -0.18 -13.56 -1.78
C ASN A 218 -1.70 -13.55 -1.68
N ARG A 219 -2.27 -12.88 -0.68
CA ARG A 219 -3.72 -12.73 -0.53
C ARG A 219 -4.09 -11.38 0.06
N VAL A 220 -5.36 -11.03 -0.11
CA VAL A 220 -6.00 -9.89 0.57
C VAL A 220 -7.12 -10.45 1.41
N TYR A 221 -7.18 -10.09 2.69
CA TYR A 221 -8.25 -10.60 3.55
C TYR A 221 -8.62 -9.61 4.64
N GLU A 222 -9.87 -9.72 5.07
CA GLU A 222 -10.47 -8.91 6.13
C GLU A 222 -10.69 -9.77 7.36
N VAL A 223 -10.22 -9.29 8.51
CA VAL A 223 -10.44 -9.93 9.80
C VAL A 223 -11.28 -9.02 10.70
N ASP A 224 -12.16 -9.61 11.47
CA ASP A 224 -12.86 -8.93 12.55
C ASP A 224 -11.97 -8.78 13.80
N ARG A 225 -12.47 -8.11 14.81
CA ARG A 225 -11.70 -7.88 16.06
C ARG A 225 -11.53 -9.12 16.92
N SER A 226 -12.23 -10.21 16.63
CA SER A 226 -11.98 -11.52 17.23
C SER A 226 -10.84 -12.28 16.54
N GLY A 227 -10.33 -11.74 15.40
CA GLY A 227 -9.30 -12.38 14.57
C GLY A 227 -9.85 -13.34 13.52
N LYS A 228 -11.19 -13.45 13.38
CA LYS A 228 -11.81 -14.30 12.38
C LYS A 228 -11.74 -13.64 11.00
N THR A 229 -11.28 -14.40 10.00
CA THR A 229 -11.39 -13.98 8.59
C THR A 229 -12.86 -13.97 8.15
N VAL A 230 -13.35 -12.80 7.74
CA VAL A 230 -14.73 -12.58 7.30
C VAL A 230 -14.86 -12.39 5.79
N TRP A 231 -13.75 -12.12 5.10
CA TRP A 231 -13.67 -12.02 3.66
C TRP A 231 -12.22 -12.20 3.21
N SER A 232 -11.98 -12.80 2.04
CA SER A 232 -10.63 -12.95 1.49
C SER A 232 -10.64 -12.97 -0.03
N ILE A 233 -9.51 -12.69 -0.64
CA ILE A 233 -9.12 -13.05 -2.00
C ILE A 233 -7.86 -13.89 -1.87
N GLU A 234 -7.93 -15.13 -2.31
CA GLU A 234 -6.78 -16.03 -2.31
C GLU A 234 -5.92 -15.81 -3.57
N ARG A 235 -4.68 -16.28 -3.53
CA ARG A 235 -3.65 -16.04 -4.55
C ARG A 235 -4.13 -16.23 -5.99
N ASP A 236 -4.82 -17.32 -6.27
CA ASP A 236 -5.18 -17.77 -7.62
C ASP A 236 -6.69 -17.71 -7.89
N GLU A 237 -7.42 -16.96 -7.07
CA GLU A 237 -8.90 -16.92 -7.12
C GLU A 237 -9.42 -16.00 -8.22
N LEU A 238 -8.70 -14.92 -8.52
CA LEU A 238 -9.16 -13.91 -9.46
C LEU A 238 -8.96 -14.32 -10.92
N LYS A 239 -9.90 -13.88 -11.75
CA LYS A 239 -9.79 -13.98 -13.21
C LYS A 239 -10.23 -12.68 -13.83
N THR A 240 -9.60 -12.32 -14.93
CA THR A 240 -10.07 -11.24 -15.80
C THR A 240 -11.41 -11.63 -16.46
N VAL A 241 -12.10 -10.66 -17.06
CA VAL A 241 -13.40 -10.94 -17.74
C VAL A 241 -13.23 -11.92 -18.89
N ASP A 242 -12.11 -11.89 -19.59
CA ASP A 242 -11.76 -12.86 -20.64
C ASP A 242 -11.24 -14.20 -20.10
N GLY A 243 -11.32 -14.42 -18.78
CA GLY A 243 -11.04 -15.69 -18.12
C GLY A 243 -9.58 -15.97 -17.82
N LYS A 244 -8.66 -15.04 -18.06
CA LYS A 244 -7.24 -15.20 -17.70
C LYS A 244 -7.07 -15.18 -16.20
N ALA A 245 -6.30 -16.12 -15.67
CA ALA A 245 -5.97 -16.18 -14.25
C ALA A 245 -5.08 -15.00 -13.85
N ILE A 246 -5.40 -14.43 -12.67
CA ILE A 246 -4.56 -13.44 -12.00
C ILE A 246 -3.94 -14.12 -10.79
N HIS A 247 -2.61 -14.12 -10.75
CA HIS A 247 -1.85 -14.66 -9.64
C HIS A 247 -1.37 -13.50 -8.76
N LEU A 248 -1.88 -13.41 -7.54
CA LEU A 248 -1.42 -12.39 -6.61
C LEU A 248 0.01 -12.70 -6.19
N CYS A 249 0.85 -11.66 -6.23
CA CYS A 249 2.21 -11.71 -5.76
C CYS A 249 2.51 -10.36 -5.08
N TRP A 250 3.14 -10.37 -3.92
CA TRP A 250 3.48 -9.15 -3.20
C TRP A 250 2.37 -8.09 -3.25
N VAL A 251 1.29 -8.31 -2.51
CA VAL A 251 0.22 -7.30 -2.38
C VAL A 251 0.75 -6.13 -1.57
N THR A 252 1.31 -5.15 -2.27
CA THR A 252 2.15 -4.11 -1.68
C THR A 252 1.41 -2.87 -1.25
N SER A 253 0.32 -2.54 -1.93
CA SER A 253 -0.46 -1.34 -1.66
C SER A 253 -1.94 -1.62 -1.80
N LEU A 254 -2.74 -1.13 -0.84
CA LEU A 254 -4.19 -1.29 -0.80
C LEU A 254 -4.87 0.07 -0.74
N ASN A 255 -5.94 0.23 -1.51
CA ASN A 255 -6.86 1.34 -1.41
C ASN A 255 -8.29 0.80 -1.38
N VAL A 256 -9.12 1.30 -0.46
CA VAL A 256 -10.54 1.01 -0.41
C VAL A 256 -11.30 2.24 -0.86
N LEU A 257 -12.02 2.12 -1.96
CA LEU A 257 -12.78 3.20 -2.55
C LEU A 257 -14.09 3.45 -1.78
N ARG A 258 -14.71 4.61 -2.01
CA ARG A 258 -15.97 4.97 -1.35
C ARG A 258 -17.11 3.96 -1.59
N ASN A 259 -17.12 3.32 -2.75
CA ASN A 259 -18.09 2.28 -3.11
C ASN A 259 -17.77 0.89 -2.53
N GLY A 260 -16.68 0.77 -1.76
CA GLY A 260 -16.22 -0.49 -1.16
C GLY A 260 -15.33 -1.32 -2.07
N ASN A 261 -15.09 -0.91 -3.31
CA ASN A 261 -14.14 -1.60 -4.18
C ASN A 261 -12.72 -1.46 -3.63
N LEU A 262 -11.89 -2.47 -3.90
CA LEU A 262 -10.49 -2.45 -3.59
C LEU A 262 -9.68 -2.18 -4.86
N VAL A 263 -8.68 -1.28 -4.75
CA VAL A 263 -7.62 -1.16 -5.75
C VAL A 263 -6.32 -1.48 -5.05
N PHE A 264 -5.60 -2.47 -5.54
CA PHE A 264 -4.36 -2.91 -4.92
C PHE A 264 -3.27 -3.18 -5.97
N ALA A 265 -2.02 -3.08 -5.51
CA ALA A 265 -0.86 -3.46 -6.28
C ALA A 265 -0.46 -4.90 -6.00
N THR A 266 -0.05 -5.59 -7.05
CA THR A 266 0.55 -6.92 -7.01
C THR A 266 1.87 -6.86 -7.78
N ALA A 267 2.99 -6.81 -7.06
CA ALA A 267 4.30 -6.61 -7.65
C ALA A 267 5.00 -7.95 -7.96
N PHE A 268 5.88 -7.95 -8.96
CA PHE A 268 6.75 -9.08 -9.32
C PHE A 268 6.03 -10.38 -9.70
N ALA A 269 4.77 -10.29 -10.15
CA ALA A 269 4.01 -11.47 -10.56
C ALA A 269 4.38 -11.97 -11.97
N GLY A 270 5.23 -11.24 -12.69
CA GLY A 270 5.67 -11.54 -14.04
C GLY A 270 5.04 -10.66 -15.11
N PRO A 271 5.57 -10.67 -16.35
CA PRO A 271 5.19 -9.72 -17.40
C PRO A 271 3.76 -9.89 -17.90
N ASP A 272 3.19 -11.09 -17.78
CA ASP A 272 1.83 -11.41 -18.23
C ASP A 272 0.78 -11.25 -17.13
N GLN A 273 1.19 -10.71 -15.97
CA GLN A 273 0.32 -10.48 -14.83
C GLN A 273 0.08 -8.98 -14.60
N PRO A 274 -1.11 -8.60 -14.12
CA PRO A 274 -1.37 -7.20 -13.83
C PRO A 274 -0.56 -6.72 -12.61
N ILE A 275 -0.21 -5.44 -12.61
CA ILE A 275 0.46 -4.76 -11.49
C ILE A 275 -0.52 -4.02 -10.58
N LEU A 276 -1.68 -3.62 -11.11
CA LEU A 276 -2.77 -3.03 -10.35
C LEU A 276 -4.07 -3.74 -10.71
N VAL A 277 -4.88 -4.00 -9.71
CA VAL A 277 -6.17 -4.68 -9.88
C VAL A 277 -7.23 -3.94 -9.09
N GLU A 278 -8.40 -3.69 -9.70
CA GLU A 278 -9.62 -3.27 -9.01
C GLU A 278 -10.60 -4.41 -8.95
N VAL A 279 -11.10 -4.68 -7.75
CA VAL A 279 -12.12 -5.69 -7.50
C VAL A 279 -13.26 -5.13 -6.66
N ASN A 280 -14.45 -5.65 -6.86
CA ASN A 280 -15.56 -5.42 -5.94
C ASN A 280 -15.58 -6.46 -4.79
N ARG A 281 -16.52 -6.31 -3.86
CA ARG A 281 -16.67 -7.25 -2.72
C ARG A 281 -17.18 -8.64 -3.11
N LYS A 282 -17.66 -8.80 -4.34
CA LYS A 282 -18.01 -10.12 -4.93
C LYS A 282 -16.82 -10.78 -5.61
N LYS A 283 -15.64 -10.15 -5.54
CA LYS A 283 -14.36 -10.60 -6.17
C LYS A 283 -14.40 -10.55 -7.70
N GLU A 284 -15.28 -9.75 -8.27
CA GLU A 284 -15.30 -9.50 -9.70
C GLU A 284 -14.20 -8.47 -10.02
N VAL A 285 -13.34 -8.80 -10.99
CA VAL A 285 -12.28 -7.90 -11.47
C VAL A 285 -12.89 -6.85 -12.38
N LEU A 286 -12.84 -5.60 -11.97
CA LEU A 286 -13.41 -4.46 -12.69
C LEU A 286 -12.39 -3.75 -13.57
N TRP A 287 -11.11 -3.88 -13.23
CA TRP A 287 -10.01 -3.31 -13.98
C TRP A 287 -8.71 -4.00 -13.60
N ALA A 288 -7.81 -4.13 -14.58
CA ALA A 288 -6.47 -4.63 -14.40
C ALA A 288 -5.50 -3.84 -15.27
N LYS A 289 -4.41 -3.33 -14.69
CA LYS A 289 -3.33 -2.69 -15.41
C LYS A 289 -2.11 -3.58 -15.43
N TYR A 290 -1.60 -3.81 -16.63
CA TYR A 290 -0.39 -4.58 -16.86
C TYR A 290 0.86 -3.68 -16.90
N PRO A 291 2.06 -4.24 -16.68
CA PRO A 291 3.31 -3.52 -16.87
C PRO A 291 3.42 -2.96 -18.28
N ASP A 292 4.07 -1.80 -18.41
CA ASP A 292 4.39 -1.18 -19.70
C ASP A 292 5.74 -0.46 -19.63
N THR A 293 6.07 0.32 -20.65
CA THR A 293 7.33 1.07 -20.70
C THR A 293 7.43 2.14 -19.62
N THR A 294 6.30 2.66 -19.14
CA THR A 294 6.22 3.72 -18.12
C THR A 294 6.22 3.15 -16.72
N ILE A 295 5.45 2.08 -16.48
CA ILE A 295 5.27 1.46 -15.17
C ILE A 295 5.65 -0.01 -15.30
N GLY A 296 6.69 -0.43 -14.57
CA GLY A 296 7.16 -1.81 -14.52
C GLY A 296 6.31 -2.69 -13.61
N ASP A 297 6.79 -3.89 -13.36
CA ASP A 297 6.18 -4.89 -12.48
C ASP A 297 6.59 -4.73 -10.99
N ASP A 298 7.35 -3.69 -10.66
CA ASP A 298 7.94 -3.43 -9.36
C ASP A 298 7.17 -2.38 -8.52
N VAL A 299 5.86 -2.21 -8.77
CA VAL A 299 5.04 -1.20 -8.07
C VAL A 299 4.84 -1.60 -6.62
N CYS A 300 5.49 -0.89 -5.71
CA CYS A 300 5.30 -1.05 -4.26
C CYS A 300 4.41 0.03 -3.65
N ALA A 301 4.24 1.16 -4.30
CA ALA A 301 3.40 2.25 -3.83
C ALA A 301 2.71 3.00 -4.97
N PHE A 302 1.45 3.33 -4.78
CA PHE A 302 0.69 4.20 -5.68
C PHE A 302 -0.34 5.03 -4.92
N TRP A 303 -0.73 6.16 -5.51
CA TRP A 303 -1.75 7.07 -5.00
C TRP A 303 -2.70 7.47 -6.11
N LEU A 304 -3.99 7.20 -5.96
CA LEU A 304 -5.02 7.60 -6.91
C LEU A 304 -5.34 9.08 -6.75
N THR A 305 -5.33 9.85 -7.85
CA THR A 305 -5.37 11.32 -7.81
C THR A 305 -6.72 11.92 -8.23
N ASP A 306 -7.53 11.20 -8.99
CA ASP A 306 -8.77 11.70 -9.59
C ASP A 306 -10.03 11.03 -9.03
N ILE A 307 -9.94 10.39 -7.88
CA ILE A 307 -11.08 9.78 -7.22
C ILE A 307 -11.81 10.79 -6.36
N LYS A 308 -13.12 10.91 -6.58
CA LYS A 308 -14.01 11.71 -5.74
C LYS A 308 -14.41 10.96 -4.48
N GLY A 309 -14.27 11.64 -3.35
CA GLY A 309 -14.65 11.11 -2.04
C GLY A 309 -13.51 10.49 -1.25
N SER A 310 -13.84 9.95 -0.09
CA SER A 310 -12.86 9.35 0.81
C SER A 310 -12.35 8.01 0.28
N VAL A 311 -11.04 7.83 0.32
CA VAL A 311 -10.35 6.58 0.05
C VAL A 311 -9.60 6.19 1.31
N ILE A 312 -9.74 4.96 1.76
CA ILE A 312 -8.92 4.39 2.84
C ILE A 312 -7.64 3.86 2.21
N ARG A 313 -6.48 4.31 2.73
CA ARG A 313 -5.16 4.02 2.14
C ARG A 313 -4.18 3.55 3.19
#